data_21ca5f69b9bd5feaf5d25973f9579d12
#
_entry.id   21ca5f69b9bd5feaf5d25973f9579d12
#
_cell.length_a   1.000
_cell.length_b   1.000
_cell.length_c   1.000
_cell.angle_alpha   90.00
_cell.angle_beta   90.00
_cell.angle_gamma   90.00
#
_symmetry.space_group_name_H-M   'P 1'
#
loop_
_entity.id
_entity.type
_entity.pdbx_description
1 polymer ?
#
loop_
_entity_poly.entity_id
_entity_poly.type
_entity_poly.pdbx_seq_one_letter_code
_entity_poly.pdbx_strand_id
1 'polypeptide(L)'
;VSPTWFYIADGSGSITSLASSAYVEYVHGLGMEVWGLVDNFTTPDLPMSEILGSASTRAHMIDQLIQYATEYSLDGINVDFEELGEDTGESFVQFIRELALRCHENNLVLSVDNHVPYQFNSFYNMEEQSAFADYIIMMSYDEHLNESTGAGSVASIEYVTTAIERTLQQGVPAEKLINA
;
A
#
# COMPACT_ATOMS: atom_id res chain seq x y z
N VAL A 1 -7.17 -7.53 9.29
CA VAL A 1 -8.01 -6.48 8.66
C VAL A 1 -7.19 -5.23 8.39
N SER A 2 -7.49 -4.52 7.28
CA SER A 2 -6.75 -3.31 6.89
C SER A 2 -7.75 -2.15 6.66
N PRO A 3 -8.10 -1.41 7.72
CA PRO A 3 -9.00 -0.27 7.59
C PRO A 3 -8.27 0.96 7.00
N THR A 4 -8.92 1.69 6.11
CA THR A 4 -8.45 2.95 5.51
C THR A 4 -8.51 4.07 6.54
N TRP A 5 -7.44 4.24 7.30
CA TRP A 5 -7.40 5.14 8.45
C TRP A 5 -6.46 6.32 8.31
N PHE A 6 -5.47 6.19 7.44
CA PHE A 6 -4.46 7.22 7.27
C PHE A 6 -4.50 7.75 5.84
N TYR A 7 -4.27 9.03 5.69
CA TYR A 7 -4.10 9.63 4.37
C TYR A 7 -3.11 10.80 4.41
N ILE A 8 -2.43 11.02 3.30
CA ILE A 8 -1.56 12.18 3.12
C ILE A 8 -2.44 13.43 3.03
N ALA A 9 -2.29 14.35 3.96
CA ALA A 9 -3.15 15.53 4.06
C ALA A 9 -2.70 16.69 3.18
N ASP A 10 -1.40 16.81 2.91
CA ASP A 10 -0.81 17.93 2.18
C ASP A 10 0.56 17.62 1.58
N GLY A 11 1.11 18.57 0.80
CA GLY A 11 2.42 18.45 0.16
C GLY A 11 3.63 18.43 1.11
N SER A 12 3.45 18.65 2.41
CA SER A 12 4.52 18.49 3.42
C SER A 12 4.67 17.03 3.89
N GLY A 13 3.77 16.13 3.46
CA GLY A 13 3.72 14.75 3.93
C GLY A 13 3.08 14.60 5.31
N SER A 14 2.24 15.55 5.72
CA SER A 14 1.45 15.41 6.94
C SER A 14 0.44 14.27 6.79
N ILE A 15 0.34 13.41 7.81
CA ILE A 15 -0.61 12.29 7.82
C ILE A 15 -1.78 12.62 8.75
N THR A 16 -3.00 12.47 8.23
CA THR A 16 -4.21 12.50 9.06
C THR A 16 -4.60 11.10 9.47
N SER A 17 -5.06 10.94 10.71
CA SER A 17 -5.48 9.66 11.29
C SER A 17 -6.97 9.68 11.62
N LEU A 18 -7.66 8.61 11.23
CA LEU A 18 -9.03 8.26 11.60
C LEU A 18 -9.07 7.00 12.48
N ALA A 19 -7.92 6.55 12.98
CA ALA A 19 -7.78 5.31 13.73
C ALA A 19 -8.60 5.31 15.02
N SER A 20 -9.04 4.12 15.44
CA SER A 20 -9.90 3.90 16.59
C SER A 20 -9.35 2.80 17.49
N SER A 21 -8.87 3.14 18.68
CA SER A 21 -8.42 2.17 19.68
C SER A 21 -9.53 1.16 20.05
N ALA A 22 -10.78 1.60 20.12
CA ALA A 22 -11.89 0.69 20.43
C ALA A 22 -12.12 -0.35 19.32
N TYR A 23 -11.87 0.01 18.06
CA TYR A 23 -11.93 -0.94 16.96
C TYR A 23 -10.77 -1.93 17.03
N VAL A 24 -9.55 -1.44 17.29
CA VAL A 24 -8.37 -2.31 17.45
C VAL A 24 -8.57 -3.32 18.57
N GLU A 25 -9.02 -2.88 19.75
CA GLU A 25 -9.32 -3.76 20.89
C GLU A 25 -10.38 -4.83 20.52
N TYR A 26 -11.43 -4.43 19.77
CA TYR A 26 -12.45 -5.37 19.32
C TYR A 26 -11.86 -6.43 18.38
N VAL A 27 -11.07 -6.04 17.40
CA VAL A 27 -10.44 -6.95 16.42
C VAL A 27 -9.45 -7.88 17.09
N HIS A 28 -8.60 -7.36 18.00
CA HIS A 28 -7.68 -8.16 18.79
C HIS A 28 -8.42 -9.16 19.68
N GLY A 29 -9.58 -8.78 20.22
CA GLY A 29 -10.47 -9.68 20.97
C GLY A 29 -10.99 -10.85 20.14
N LEU A 30 -11.00 -10.75 18.80
CA LEU A 30 -11.32 -11.83 17.87
C LEU A 30 -10.08 -12.63 17.43
N GLY A 31 -8.90 -12.30 17.93
CA GLY A 31 -7.63 -12.95 17.55
C GLY A 31 -7.13 -12.59 16.15
N MET A 32 -7.52 -11.42 15.62
CA MET A 32 -7.10 -10.92 14.31
C MET A 32 -6.17 -9.72 14.47
N GLU A 33 -5.32 -9.51 13.47
CA GLU A 33 -4.42 -8.36 13.37
C GLU A 33 -5.10 -7.16 12.69
N VAL A 34 -4.60 -5.95 13.00
CA VAL A 34 -5.03 -4.69 12.39
C VAL A 34 -3.84 -4.02 11.72
N TRP A 35 -3.86 -3.90 10.39
CA TRP A 35 -2.88 -3.16 9.61
C TRP A 35 -3.50 -1.85 9.13
N GLY A 36 -3.07 -0.72 9.65
CA GLY A 36 -3.63 0.57 9.26
C GLY A 36 -3.24 0.94 7.83
N LEU A 37 -4.23 1.11 6.96
CA LEU A 37 -4.00 1.50 5.57
C LEU A 37 -3.78 3.01 5.47
N VAL A 38 -2.74 3.39 4.71
CA VAL A 38 -2.44 4.77 4.32
C VAL A 38 -2.60 4.96 2.82
N ASP A 39 -3.36 5.97 2.42
CA ASP A 39 -3.61 6.31 1.03
C ASP A 39 -3.09 7.70 0.62
N ASN A 40 -3.01 7.93 -0.71
CA ASN A 40 -2.66 9.20 -1.33
C ASN A 40 -3.80 9.84 -2.15
N PHE A 41 -4.98 9.21 -2.20
CA PHE A 41 -6.09 9.63 -3.06
C PHE A 41 -7.25 10.28 -2.28
N THR A 42 -7.30 10.17 -0.96
CA THR A 42 -8.28 10.90 -0.12
C THR A 42 -8.10 12.42 -0.25
N THR A 43 -6.86 12.91 -0.38
CA THR A 43 -6.57 14.32 -0.68
C THR A 43 -6.27 14.47 -2.16
N PRO A 44 -7.09 15.22 -2.93
CA PRO A 44 -6.86 15.38 -4.36
C PRO A 44 -5.61 16.21 -4.67
N ASP A 45 -5.06 16.01 -5.87
CA ASP A 45 -3.99 16.83 -6.47
C ASP A 45 -2.70 16.92 -5.65
N LEU A 46 -2.36 15.86 -4.88
CA LEU A 46 -1.10 15.82 -4.15
C LEU A 46 0.10 15.76 -5.11
N PRO A 47 1.15 16.58 -4.89
CA PRO A 47 2.36 16.55 -5.70
C PRO A 47 3.26 15.37 -5.28
N MET A 48 2.84 14.13 -5.61
CA MET A 48 3.48 12.90 -5.11
C MET A 48 4.95 12.78 -5.50
N SER A 49 5.37 13.31 -6.67
CA SER A 49 6.78 13.33 -7.08
C SER A 49 7.64 14.21 -6.18
N GLU A 50 7.12 15.33 -5.68
CA GLU A 50 7.82 16.20 -4.73
C GLU A 50 7.82 15.58 -3.32
N ILE A 51 6.67 15.04 -2.89
CA ILE A 51 6.51 14.40 -1.58
C ILE A 51 7.46 13.22 -1.44
N LEU A 52 7.41 12.28 -2.37
CA LEU A 52 8.25 11.08 -2.35
C LEU A 52 9.70 11.35 -2.76
N GLY A 53 9.96 12.36 -3.59
CA GLY A 53 11.31 12.77 -3.98
C GLY A 53 12.13 13.38 -2.84
N SER A 54 11.49 13.94 -1.82
CA SER A 54 12.14 14.59 -0.68
C SER A 54 12.41 13.61 0.46
N ALA A 55 13.68 13.38 0.80
CA ALA A 55 14.06 12.51 1.91
C ALA A 55 13.51 12.99 3.27
N SER A 56 13.45 14.31 3.47
CA SER A 56 12.87 14.88 4.71
C SER A 56 11.37 14.66 4.79
N THR A 57 10.65 14.75 3.67
CA THR A 57 9.22 14.53 3.61
C THR A 57 8.89 13.05 3.83
N ARG A 58 9.63 12.13 3.19
CA ARG A 58 9.49 10.69 3.46
C ARG A 58 9.74 10.36 4.92
N ALA A 59 10.82 10.88 5.51
CA ALA A 59 11.12 10.67 6.94
C ALA A 59 9.99 11.20 7.84
N HIS A 60 9.43 12.37 7.52
CA HIS A 60 8.31 12.96 8.26
C HIS A 60 7.05 12.09 8.20
N MET A 61 6.69 11.58 7.01
CA MET A 61 5.56 10.66 6.83
C MET A 61 5.77 9.37 7.66
N ILE A 62 6.95 8.77 7.54
CA ILE A 62 7.29 7.52 8.22
C ILE A 62 7.22 7.69 9.74
N ASP A 63 7.79 8.77 10.28
CA ASP A 63 7.75 9.04 11.73
C ASP A 63 6.31 9.13 12.25
N GLN A 64 5.40 9.78 11.51
CA GLN A 64 3.99 9.87 11.88
C GLN A 64 3.29 8.51 11.81
N LEU A 65 3.52 7.72 10.74
CA LEU A 65 2.93 6.39 10.60
C LEU A 65 3.37 5.45 11.74
N ILE A 66 4.64 5.43 12.10
CA ILE A 66 5.16 4.64 13.23
C ILE A 66 4.60 5.14 14.56
N GLN A 67 4.48 6.46 14.74
CA GLN A 67 3.85 7.02 15.93
C GLN A 67 2.39 6.57 16.06
N TYR A 68 1.59 6.67 15.00
CA TYR A 68 0.20 6.23 15.01
C TYR A 68 0.08 4.71 15.23
N ALA A 69 0.91 3.90 14.55
CA ALA A 69 0.91 2.47 14.76
C ALA A 69 1.16 2.10 16.23
N THR A 70 2.10 2.80 16.87
CA THR A 70 2.39 2.62 18.30
C THR A 70 1.25 3.10 19.19
N GLU A 71 0.72 4.31 18.94
CA GLU A 71 -0.35 4.92 19.71
C GLU A 71 -1.63 4.08 19.71
N TYR A 72 -1.99 3.52 18.56
CA TYR A 72 -3.20 2.70 18.41
C TYR A 72 -2.95 1.20 18.59
N SER A 73 -1.71 0.78 18.88
CA SER A 73 -1.33 -0.64 19.03
C SER A 73 -1.67 -1.47 17.78
N LEU A 74 -1.33 -0.94 16.59
CA LEU A 74 -1.50 -1.67 15.34
C LEU A 74 -0.46 -2.78 15.19
N ASP A 75 -0.78 -3.79 14.40
CA ASP A 75 0.12 -4.91 14.08
C ASP A 75 0.91 -4.67 12.80
N GLY A 76 0.46 -3.72 11.98
CA GLY A 76 1.12 -3.40 10.71
C GLY A 76 0.62 -2.10 10.08
N ILE A 77 1.28 -1.79 8.95
CA ILE A 77 0.94 -0.68 8.06
C ILE A 77 0.72 -1.27 6.67
N ASN A 78 -0.36 -0.85 6.01
CA ASN A 78 -0.62 -1.15 4.61
C ASN A 78 -0.51 0.14 3.79
N VAL A 79 0.27 0.13 2.72
CA VAL A 79 0.46 1.28 1.83
C VAL A 79 -0.36 1.07 0.57
N ASP A 80 -1.29 1.97 0.31
CA ASP A 80 -2.14 1.98 -0.87
C ASP A 80 -1.97 3.32 -1.62
N PHE A 81 -0.88 3.41 -2.40
CA PHE A 81 -0.58 4.60 -3.18
C PHE A 81 -0.87 4.34 -4.65
N GLU A 82 -1.97 4.94 -5.11
CA GLU A 82 -2.47 4.81 -6.45
C GLU A 82 -2.13 6.02 -7.34
N GLU A 83 -2.31 5.86 -8.66
CA GLU A 83 -2.16 6.93 -9.67
C GLU A 83 -0.81 7.66 -9.61
N LEU A 84 0.25 6.97 -9.18
CA LEU A 84 1.60 7.53 -9.22
C LEU A 84 2.08 7.65 -10.67
N GLY A 85 2.83 8.72 -10.97
CA GLY A 85 3.49 8.88 -12.25
C GLY A 85 4.79 8.06 -12.36
N GLU A 86 5.26 7.81 -13.59
CA GLU A 86 6.53 7.10 -13.84
C GLU A 86 7.72 7.80 -13.17
N ASP A 87 7.68 9.12 -13.03
CA ASP A 87 8.69 9.95 -12.36
C ASP A 87 8.77 9.72 -10.84
N THR A 88 7.79 9.04 -10.25
CA THR A 88 7.77 8.72 -8.80
C THR A 88 8.30 7.31 -8.48
N GLY A 89 8.47 6.43 -9.48
CA GLY A 89 8.73 5.00 -9.26
C GLY A 89 9.92 4.72 -8.34
N GLU A 90 11.09 5.29 -8.61
CA GLU A 90 12.29 5.10 -7.78
C GLU A 90 12.10 5.65 -6.35
N SER A 91 11.46 6.81 -6.21
CA SER A 91 11.24 7.43 -4.90
C SER A 91 10.15 6.71 -4.10
N PHE A 92 9.18 6.09 -4.78
CA PHE A 92 8.19 5.23 -4.13
C PHE A 92 8.84 3.96 -3.55
N VAL A 93 9.65 3.25 -4.35
CA VAL A 93 10.40 2.09 -3.86
C VAL A 93 11.33 2.48 -2.71
N GLN A 94 11.96 3.65 -2.77
CA GLN A 94 12.79 4.17 -1.69
C GLN A 94 11.96 4.43 -0.42
N PHE A 95 10.74 4.99 -0.55
CA PHE A 95 9.82 5.16 0.59
C PHE A 95 9.46 3.81 1.23
N ILE A 96 9.10 2.80 0.42
CA ILE A 96 8.80 1.46 0.93
C ILE A 96 10.00 0.86 1.66
N ARG A 97 11.22 1.01 1.14
CA ARG A 97 12.46 0.55 1.78
C ARG A 97 12.68 1.22 3.15
N GLU A 98 12.54 2.54 3.21
CA GLU A 98 12.72 3.31 4.45
C GLU A 98 11.64 2.96 5.49
N LEU A 99 10.38 2.84 5.05
CA LEU A 99 9.26 2.45 5.92
C LEU A 99 9.42 1.02 6.43
N ALA A 100 9.85 0.06 5.60
CA ALA A 100 10.08 -1.33 5.99
C ALA A 100 11.08 -1.44 7.15
N LEU A 101 12.20 -0.72 7.07
CA LEU A 101 13.20 -0.69 8.16
C LEU A 101 12.57 -0.24 9.48
N ARG A 102 11.77 0.83 9.44
CA ARG A 102 11.10 1.37 10.62
C ARG A 102 9.98 0.46 11.15
N CYS A 103 9.24 -0.20 10.25
CA CYS A 103 8.24 -1.19 10.64
C CYS A 103 8.91 -2.37 11.37
N HIS A 104 9.96 -2.94 10.80
CA HIS A 104 10.66 -4.08 11.41
C HIS A 104 11.33 -3.73 12.74
N GLU A 105 11.90 -2.53 12.89
CA GLU A 105 12.42 -2.04 14.18
C GLU A 105 11.35 -1.95 15.27
N ASN A 106 10.07 -1.79 14.90
CA ASN A 106 8.93 -1.68 15.78
C ASN A 106 8.05 -2.95 15.82
N ASN A 107 8.48 -4.05 15.21
CA ASN A 107 7.75 -5.31 15.10
C ASN A 107 6.38 -5.16 14.40
N LEU A 108 6.32 -4.31 13.40
CA LEU A 108 5.15 -4.08 12.56
C LEU A 108 5.31 -4.79 11.23
N VAL A 109 4.21 -5.35 10.72
CA VAL A 109 4.11 -5.86 9.34
C VAL A 109 4.02 -4.69 8.38
N LEU A 110 4.68 -4.78 7.22
CA LEU A 110 4.48 -3.87 6.10
C LEU A 110 3.88 -4.62 4.91
N SER A 111 2.73 -4.17 4.45
CA SER A 111 2.13 -4.60 3.18
C SER A 111 1.97 -3.44 2.21
N VAL A 112 1.98 -3.74 0.91
CA VAL A 112 1.84 -2.73 -0.15
C VAL A 112 0.83 -3.21 -1.17
N ASP A 113 -0.21 -2.41 -1.39
CA ASP A 113 -1.22 -2.64 -2.41
C ASP A 113 -0.68 -2.27 -3.79
N ASN A 114 -0.97 -3.10 -4.78
CA ASN A 114 -0.54 -2.89 -6.15
C ASN A 114 -1.62 -3.31 -7.13
N HIS A 115 -1.76 -2.55 -8.20
CA HIS A 115 -2.57 -2.93 -9.35
C HIS A 115 -1.96 -4.12 -10.09
N VAL A 116 -2.78 -4.83 -10.87
CA VAL A 116 -2.31 -5.87 -11.80
C VAL A 116 -1.17 -5.32 -12.67
N PRO A 117 -0.02 -6.02 -12.76
CA PRO A 117 1.13 -5.50 -13.48
C PRO A 117 0.92 -5.52 -14.99
N TYR A 118 1.16 -4.36 -15.58
CA TYR A 118 1.22 -4.12 -17.03
C TYR A 118 2.48 -3.33 -17.35
N GLN A 119 2.79 -3.19 -18.65
CA GLN A 119 3.97 -2.42 -19.06
C GLN A 119 3.90 -0.95 -18.64
N PHE A 120 2.71 -0.35 -18.66
CA PHE A 120 2.54 1.08 -18.36
C PHE A 120 2.71 1.42 -16.87
N ASN A 121 2.55 0.44 -15.96
CA ASN A 121 2.73 0.62 -14.53
C ASN A 121 3.95 -0.14 -13.97
N SER A 122 4.86 -0.58 -14.85
CA SER A 122 6.06 -1.33 -14.45
C SER A 122 7.02 -0.54 -13.54
N PHE A 123 6.89 0.78 -13.50
CA PHE A 123 7.67 1.67 -12.64
C PHE A 123 7.36 1.49 -11.13
N TYR A 124 6.23 0.88 -10.78
CA TYR A 124 5.95 0.47 -9.40
C TYR A 124 6.97 -0.55 -8.88
N ASN A 125 7.56 -1.35 -9.77
CA ASN A 125 8.65 -2.28 -9.48
C ASN A 125 8.38 -3.19 -8.28
N MET A 126 7.37 -4.06 -8.42
CA MET A 126 6.91 -4.95 -7.34
C MET A 126 7.99 -5.93 -6.85
N GLU A 127 8.96 -6.31 -7.72
CA GLU A 127 10.11 -7.13 -7.32
C GLU A 127 10.91 -6.42 -6.22
N GLU A 128 11.29 -5.16 -6.45
CA GLU A 128 12.04 -4.36 -5.47
C GLU A 128 11.19 -4.08 -4.21
N GLN A 129 9.90 -3.77 -4.35
CA GLN A 129 9.01 -3.63 -3.19
C GLN A 129 9.02 -4.91 -2.35
N SER A 130 8.89 -6.09 -2.98
CA SER A 130 8.84 -7.38 -2.30
C SER A 130 10.15 -7.76 -1.59
N ALA A 131 11.27 -7.14 -1.96
CA ALA A 131 12.55 -7.33 -1.25
C ALA A 131 12.52 -6.73 0.18
N PHE A 132 11.67 -5.73 0.42
CA PHE A 132 11.59 -5.00 1.70
C PHE A 132 10.28 -5.24 2.44
N ALA A 133 9.14 -5.20 1.75
CA ALA A 133 7.82 -5.44 2.33
C ALA A 133 7.65 -6.92 2.74
N ASP A 134 6.83 -7.16 3.76
CA ASP A 134 6.45 -8.50 4.18
C ASP A 134 5.45 -9.12 3.21
N TYR A 135 4.52 -8.31 2.69
CA TYR A 135 3.51 -8.73 1.73
C TYR A 135 3.32 -7.70 0.61
N ILE A 136 3.05 -8.25 -0.58
CA ILE A 136 2.53 -7.51 -1.73
C ILE A 136 1.07 -7.95 -1.90
N ILE A 137 0.15 -7.02 -1.77
CA ILE A 137 -1.27 -7.24 -1.97
C ILE A 137 -1.61 -6.83 -3.39
N MET A 138 -2.10 -7.76 -4.19
CA MET A 138 -2.49 -7.50 -5.55
C MET A 138 -4.00 -7.30 -5.64
N MET A 139 -4.41 -6.13 -6.09
CA MET A 139 -5.80 -5.77 -6.33
C MET A 139 -6.25 -6.36 -7.68
N SER A 140 -6.66 -7.64 -7.68
CA SER A 140 -7.07 -8.37 -8.87
C SER A 140 -8.57 -8.24 -9.17
N TYR A 141 -9.07 -7.02 -9.08
CA TYR A 141 -10.45 -6.63 -9.38
C TYR A 141 -10.48 -5.45 -10.35
N ASP A 142 -11.65 -4.88 -10.59
CA ASP A 142 -11.87 -3.79 -11.54
C ASP A 142 -11.58 -4.16 -13.01
N GLU A 143 -11.77 -5.44 -13.36
CA GLU A 143 -11.70 -5.93 -14.74
C GLU A 143 -12.67 -5.18 -15.66
N HIS A 144 -13.87 -4.88 -15.15
CA HIS A 144 -14.89 -4.09 -15.84
C HIS A 144 -15.37 -2.96 -14.93
N LEU A 145 -15.00 -1.75 -15.29
CA LEU A 145 -15.43 -0.51 -14.62
C LEU A 145 -16.64 0.11 -15.34
N ASN A 146 -17.20 1.19 -14.79
CA ASN A 146 -18.32 1.94 -15.38
C ASN A 146 -18.03 2.47 -16.80
N GLU A 147 -16.76 2.65 -17.15
CA GLU A 147 -16.31 3.13 -18.46
C GLU A 147 -16.06 1.99 -19.46
N SER A 148 -16.19 0.75 -19.05
CA SER A 148 -16.02 -0.41 -19.92
C SER A 148 -17.12 -0.46 -20.99
N THR A 149 -16.79 -0.94 -22.19
CA THR A 149 -17.70 -1.01 -23.34
C THR A 149 -18.82 -2.03 -23.21
N GLY A 150 -18.83 -2.83 -22.11
CA GLY A 150 -19.85 -3.82 -21.81
C GLY A 150 -19.84 -4.22 -20.33
N ALA A 151 -20.96 -4.73 -19.87
CA ALA A 151 -21.08 -5.31 -18.54
C ALA A 151 -20.29 -6.63 -18.46
N GLY A 152 -19.60 -6.84 -17.35
CA GLY A 152 -18.78 -8.02 -17.11
C GLY A 152 -18.55 -8.27 -15.63
N SER A 153 -17.76 -9.31 -15.32
CA SER A 153 -17.32 -9.58 -13.96
C SER A 153 -16.36 -8.49 -13.48
N VAL A 154 -16.44 -8.11 -12.22
CA VAL A 154 -15.43 -7.24 -11.58
C VAL A 154 -14.10 -7.97 -11.43
N ALA A 155 -14.11 -9.28 -11.24
CA ALA A 155 -12.95 -10.14 -11.09
C ALA A 155 -13.28 -11.54 -11.61
N SER A 156 -13.05 -11.78 -12.93
CA SER A 156 -13.21 -13.13 -13.48
C SER A 156 -12.05 -14.03 -13.04
N ILE A 157 -12.29 -15.33 -13.00
CA ILE A 157 -11.22 -16.28 -12.65
C ILE A 157 -10.03 -16.21 -13.63
N GLU A 158 -10.28 -15.92 -14.90
CA GLU A 158 -9.24 -15.76 -15.93
C GLU A 158 -8.41 -14.49 -15.64
N TYR A 159 -9.06 -13.38 -15.30
CA TYR A 159 -8.39 -12.14 -14.95
C TYR A 159 -7.51 -12.31 -13.71
N VAL A 160 -8.07 -12.86 -12.62
CA VAL A 160 -7.35 -13.13 -11.37
C VAL A 160 -6.17 -14.07 -11.59
N THR A 161 -6.36 -15.17 -12.34
CA THR A 161 -5.27 -16.11 -12.65
C THR A 161 -4.14 -15.42 -13.41
N THR A 162 -4.49 -14.63 -14.44
CA THR A 162 -3.52 -13.88 -15.23
C THR A 162 -2.77 -12.86 -14.37
N ALA A 163 -3.48 -12.18 -13.46
CA ALA A 163 -2.89 -11.21 -12.56
C ALA A 163 -1.86 -11.84 -11.63
N ILE A 164 -2.19 -12.98 -11.00
CA ILE A 164 -1.27 -13.76 -10.17
C ILE A 164 -0.03 -14.21 -10.97
N GLU A 165 -0.23 -14.80 -12.14
CA GLU A 165 0.87 -15.29 -12.99
C GLU A 165 1.82 -14.14 -13.37
N ARG A 166 1.30 -12.97 -13.76
CA ARG A 166 2.11 -11.81 -14.10
C ARG A 166 2.91 -11.30 -12.91
N THR A 167 2.30 -11.22 -11.74
CA THR A 167 2.98 -10.76 -10.52
C THR A 167 4.12 -11.70 -10.12
N LEU A 168 3.90 -13.00 -10.19
CA LEU A 168 4.96 -13.99 -9.96
C LEU A 168 6.08 -13.91 -11.01
N GLN A 169 5.73 -13.66 -12.28
CA GLN A 169 6.71 -13.47 -13.36
C GLN A 169 7.55 -12.20 -13.20
N GLN A 170 7.07 -11.20 -12.48
CA GLN A 170 7.84 -10.00 -12.12
C GLN A 170 8.83 -10.24 -10.98
N GLY A 171 8.88 -11.45 -10.40
CA GLY A 171 9.84 -11.79 -9.35
C GLY A 171 9.30 -11.67 -7.92
N VAL A 172 8.02 -11.35 -7.72
CA VAL A 172 7.41 -11.34 -6.37
C VAL A 172 7.36 -12.78 -5.84
N PRO A 173 7.94 -13.07 -4.65
CA PRO A 173 7.88 -14.40 -4.05
C PRO A 173 6.43 -14.81 -3.75
N ALA A 174 6.05 -16.05 -4.07
CA ALA A 174 4.68 -16.52 -3.90
C ALA A 174 4.21 -16.48 -2.43
N GLU A 175 5.12 -16.70 -1.49
CA GLU A 175 4.84 -16.63 -0.05
C GLU A 175 4.58 -15.21 0.47
N LYS A 176 4.92 -14.18 -0.31
CA LYS A 176 4.64 -12.77 0.00
C LYS A 176 3.44 -12.21 -0.75
N LEU A 177 2.87 -12.95 -1.70
CA LEU A 177 1.76 -12.47 -2.51
C LEU A 177 0.42 -12.78 -1.86
N ILE A 178 -0.35 -11.73 -1.60
CA ILE A 178 -1.76 -11.80 -1.20
C ILE A 178 -2.61 -11.35 -2.39
N ASN A 179 -3.62 -12.13 -2.74
CA ASN A 179 -4.60 -11.75 -3.75
C ASN A 179 -5.84 -11.18 -3.07
N ALA A 180 -6.20 -9.93 -3.37
CA ALA A 180 -7.38 -9.24 -2.87
C ALA A 180 -8.53 -9.29 -3.91
#